data_2104ce8e2640f117d60088df2837e6f2
#
_entry.id   2104ce8e2640f117d60088df2837e6f2
#
_cell.length_a   1.000
_cell.length_b   1.000
_cell.length_c   1.000
_cell.angle_alpha   90.00
_cell.angle_beta   90.00
_cell.angle_gamma   90.00
#
_symmetry.space_group_name_H-M   'P 1'
#
loop_
_entity.id
_entity.type
_entity.pdbx_description
1 polymer ?
#
loop_
_entity_poly.entity_id
_entity_poly.type
_entity_poly.pdbx_seq_one_letter_code
_entity_poly.pdbx_strand_id
1 'polypeptide(L)'
;MNSAILCKWNWRYANEREALWRRVINLKYGEEEGGWHTRDVIGRNGVRLWKTIRKKWWLLDGRVAYHVGNGQRVRFWKDKWFGIPLEMVMVGLLFLQGRLNDWEIDLVKRLLQKIHAFRVQREEEDRVIWSASNDSAFSVKSLYSMLEKGGSSMFPSERIWGVRVPPKVAFFA
;
A
#
# COMPACT_ATOMS: atom_id res chain seq x y z
N MET A 1 -13.44 -15.56 -0.05
CA MET A 1 -12.64 -14.94 1.03
C MET A 1 -12.56 -13.43 0.80
N ASN A 2 -12.92 -12.61 1.77
CA ASN A 2 -13.03 -11.15 1.60
C ASN A 2 -11.66 -10.50 1.36
N SER A 3 -11.46 -9.91 0.19
CA SER A 3 -10.21 -9.27 -0.21
C SER A 3 -9.77 -8.16 0.74
N ALA A 4 -10.72 -7.41 1.32
CA ALA A 4 -10.41 -6.33 2.25
C ALA A 4 -9.79 -6.85 3.57
N ILE A 5 -10.22 -8.03 4.04
CA ILE A 5 -9.62 -8.68 5.23
C ILE A 5 -8.19 -9.13 4.93
N LEU A 6 -7.92 -9.64 3.73
CA LEU A 6 -6.55 -10.01 3.33
C LEU A 6 -5.64 -8.78 3.24
N CYS A 7 -6.16 -7.66 2.77
CA CYS A 7 -5.42 -6.40 2.73
C CYS A 7 -5.04 -5.89 4.12
N LYS A 8 -5.84 -6.16 5.16
CA LYS A 8 -5.47 -5.84 6.55
C LYS A 8 -4.13 -6.49 6.95
N TRP A 9 -3.86 -7.71 6.52
CA TRP A 9 -2.61 -8.39 6.81
C TRP A 9 -1.42 -7.78 6.04
N ASN A 10 -1.63 -7.35 4.79
CA ASN A 10 -0.62 -6.59 4.06
C ASN A 10 -0.32 -5.25 4.74
N TRP A 11 -1.36 -4.54 5.18
CA TRP A 11 -1.21 -3.29 5.94
C TRP A 11 -0.40 -3.47 7.24
N ARG A 12 -0.76 -4.48 8.02
CA ARG A 12 -0.05 -4.82 9.25
C ARG A 12 1.40 -5.20 8.97
N TYR A 13 1.65 -5.97 7.91
CA TYR A 13 2.99 -6.34 7.50
C TYR A 13 3.87 -5.12 7.21
N ALA A 14 3.33 -4.12 6.52
CA ALA A 14 4.06 -2.90 6.18
C ALA A 14 4.41 -2.04 7.41
N ASN A 15 3.54 -2.03 8.44
CA ASN A 15 3.65 -1.13 9.60
C ASN A 15 4.14 -1.82 10.89
N GLU A 16 3.84 -3.09 11.12
CA GLU A 16 4.22 -3.81 12.36
C GLU A 16 5.59 -4.50 12.22
N ARG A 17 6.68 -3.74 12.17
CA ARG A 17 8.02 -4.26 11.86
C ARG A 17 8.54 -5.25 12.89
N GLU A 18 8.35 -4.94 14.16
CA GLU A 18 8.90 -5.72 15.27
C GLU A 18 8.08 -6.97 15.62
N ALA A 19 6.93 -7.15 14.97
CA ALA A 19 6.06 -8.28 15.23
C ALA A 19 6.73 -9.62 14.86
N LEU A 20 6.73 -10.57 15.79
CA LEU A 20 7.34 -11.89 15.61
C LEU A 20 6.81 -12.61 14.36
N TRP A 21 5.49 -12.55 14.14
CA TRP A 21 4.87 -13.17 12.97
C TRP A 21 5.43 -12.62 11.65
N ARG A 22 5.74 -11.31 11.58
CA ARG A 22 6.34 -10.67 10.41
C ARG A 22 7.77 -11.19 10.18
N ARG A 23 8.56 -11.33 11.25
CA ARG A 23 9.92 -11.89 11.17
C ARG A 23 9.90 -13.31 10.62
N VAL A 24 8.95 -14.15 11.05
CA VAL A 24 8.77 -15.52 10.52
C VAL A 24 8.42 -15.49 9.04
N ILE A 25 7.55 -14.59 8.62
CA ILE A 25 7.19 -14.43 7.20
C ILE A 25 8.41 -13.99 6.38
N ASN A 26 9.20 -13.03 6.88
CA ASN A 26 10.39 -12.55 6.21
C ASN A 26 11.46 -13.64 6.03
N LEU A 27 11.70 -14.44 7.05
CA LEU A 27 12.63 -15.57 6.96
C LEU A 27 12.22 -16.55 5.86
N LYS A 28 10.92 -16.71 5.62
CA LYS A 28 10.41 -17.65 4.63
C LYS A 28 10.33 -17.11 3.21
N TYR A 29 9.99 -15.85 3.04
CA TYR A 29 9.66 -15.28 1.73
C TYR A 29 10.60 -14.16 1.29
N GLY A 30 11.40 -13.62 2.19
CA GLY A 30 12.24 -12.44 1.98
C GLY A 30 11.42 -11.16 1.85
N GLU A 31 12.08 -10.02 1.99
CA GLU A 31 11.50 -8.69 1.80
C GLU A 31 11.85 -8.13 0.41
N GLU A 32 10.96 -7.36 -0.16
CA GLU A 32 11.25 -6.43 -1.25
C GLU A 32 12.00 -5.20 -0.74
N GLU A 33 12.63 -4.48 -1.65
CA GLU A 33 13.28 -3.21 -1.36
C GLU A 33 12.32 -2.24 -0.66
N GLY A 34 12.72 -1.65 0.45
CA GLY A 34 11.89 -0.82 1.33
C GLY A 34 11.11 -1.61 2.38
N GLY A 35 10.96 -2.94 2.24
CA GLY A 35 10.32 -3.80 3.24
C GLY A 35 8.82 -3.55 3.46
N TRP A 36 8.14 -3.02 2.46
CA TRP A 36 6.69 -2.78 2.54
C TRP A 36 5.88 -4.06 2.33
N HIS A 37 6.43 -4.99 1.61
CA HIS A 37 5.84 -6.31 1.34
C HIS A 37 6.92 -7.36 1.12
N THR A 38 6.54 -8.63 1.12
CA THR A 38 7.46 -9.72 0.78
C THR A 38 7.69 -9.79 -0.72
N ARG A 39 8.78 -10.43 -1.11
CA ARG A 39 9.02 -10.81 -2.52
C ARG A 39 7.86 -11.65 -3.05
N ASP A 40 7.71 -11.66 -4.36
CA ASP A 40 6.72 -12.52 -5.01
C ASP A 40 7.07 -13.98 -4.82
N VAL A 41 6.09 -14.74 -4.38
CA VAL A 41 6.29 -16.16 -4.06
C VAL A 41 6.02 -16.99 -5.31
N ILE A 42 7.08 -17.31 -6.04
CA ILE A 42 7.04 -18.19 -7.20
C ILE A 42 7.22 -19.64 -6.72
N GLY A 43 6.38 -20.56 -7.22
CA GLY A 43 6.51 -21.99 -6.93
C GLY A 43 5.34 -22.61 -6.16
N ARG A 44 5.35 -23.95 -6.10
CA ARG A 44 4.26 -24.75 -5.46
C ARG A 44 4.38 -24.81 -3.93
N ASN A 45 5.57 -24.62 -3.39
CA ASN A 45 5.87 -24.75 -1.97
C ASN A 45 5.63 -23.45 -1.21
N GLY A 46 4.96 -23.50 -0.09
CA GLY A 46 4.70 -22.37 0.81
C GLY A 46 3.26 -22.33 1.31
N VAL A 47 3.04 -21.53 2.36
CA VAL A 47 1.70 -21.36 2.94
C VAL A 47 0.82 -20.64 1.94
N ARG A 48 -0.17 -21.34 1.39
CA ARG A 48 -1.12 -20.81 0.39
C ARG A 48 -1.75 -19.48 0.83
N LEU A 49 -2.04 -19.38 2.14
CA LEU A 49 -2.66 -18.17 2.70
C LEU A 49 -1.79 -16.93 2.49
N TRP A 50 -0.49 -16.96 2.82
CA TRP A 50 0.37 -15.78 2.65
C TRP A 50 0.53 -15.39 1.18
N LYS A 51 0.63 -16.36 0.28
CA LYS A 51 0.63 -16.08 -1.16
C LYS A 51 -0.63 -15.34 -1.60
N THR A 52 -1.78 -15.74 -1.08
CA THR A 52 -3.06 -15.09 -1.39
C THR A 52 -3.12 -13.68 -0.80
N ILE A 53 -2.64 -13.48 0.43
CA ILE A 53 -2.52 -12.17 1.06
C ILE A 53 -1.61 -11.26 0.23
N ARG A 54 -0.40 -11.70 -0.09
CA ARG A 54 0.57 -10.92 -0.86
C ARG A 54 0.03 -10.49 -2.23
N LYS A 55 -0.65 -11.39 -2.93
CA LYS A 55 -1.30 -11.10 -4.21
C LYS A 55 -2.35 -9.99 -4.14
N LYS A 56 -2.84 -9.61 -2.96
CA LYS A 56 -3.80 -8.53 -2.78
C LYS A 56 -3.14 -7.17 -2.50
N TRP A 57 -1.81 -7.08 -2.47
CA TRP A 57 -1.09 -5.83 -2.26
C TRP A 57 -1.53 -4.74 -3.25
N TRP A 58 -1.75 -5.08 -4.50
CA TRP A 58 -2.17 -4.14 -5.55
C TRP A 58 -3.46 -3.36 -5.20
N LEU A 59 -4.33 -3.92 -4.34
CA LEU A 59 -5.52 -3.20 -3.86
C LEU A 59 -5.17 -2.06 -2.90
N LEU A 60 -4.03 -2.14 -2.24
CA LEU A 60 -3.52 -1.09 -1.35
C LEU A 60 -2.65 -0.09 -2.11
N ASP A 61 -1.83 -0.56 -3.03
CA ASP A 61 -0.76 0.17 -3.68
C ASP A 61 -1.20 1.55 -4.23
N GLY A 62 -2.29 1.60 -4.98
CA GLY A 62 -2.84 2.86 -5.49
C GLY A 62 -3.52 3.76 -4.44
N ARG A 63 -3.67 3.31 -3.17
CA ARG A 63 -4.45 3.96 -2.12
C ARG A 63 -3.63 4.28 -0.87
N VAL A 64 -2.37 3.99 -0.90
CA VAL A 64 -1.43 4.31 0.16
C VAL A 64 -0.52 5.46 -0.24
N ALA A 65 0.01 6.14 0.74
CA ALA A 65 1.13 7.04 0.61
C ALA A 65 2.17 6.71 1.68
N TYR A 66 3.38 7.18 1.51
CA TYR A 66 4.48 6.88 2.40
C TYR A 66 4.87 8.13 3.17
N HIS A 67 4.80 8.03 4.48
CA HIS A 67 5.32 9.05 5.38
C HIS A 67 6.81 8.80 5.58
N VAL A 68 7.62 9.78 5.23
CA VAL A 68 9.06 9.70 5.39
C VAL A 68 9.43 10.14 6.80
N GLY A 69 9.97 9.23 7.57
CA GLY A 69 10.59 9.50 8.85
C GLY A 69 12.11 9.63 8.68
N ASN A 70 12.84 8.54 8.89
CA ASN A 70 14.30 8.51 8.73
C ASN A 70 14.79 8.34 7.28
N GLY A 71 13.90 8.11 6.32
CA GLY A 71 14.20 7.99 4.90
C GLY A 71 14.92 6.70 4.49
N GLN A 72 14.95 5.68 5.35
CA GLN A 72 15.67 4.44 5.05
C GLN A 72 14.90 3.46 4.17
N ARG A 73 13.58 3.59 4.12
CA ARG A 73 12.68 2.65 3.44
C ARG A 73 12.00 3.26 2.22
N VAL A 74 11.67 4.52 2.29
CA VAL A 74 10.95 5.22 1.21
C VAL A 74 11.90 5.50 0.05
N ARG A 75 11.53 5.00 -1.13
CA ARG A 75 12.30 5.19 -2.36
C ARG A 75 11.88 6.50 -3.01
N PHE A 76 12.82 7.42 -3.14
CA PHE A 76 12.57 8.79 -3.58
C PHE A 76 11.72 8.87 -4.87
N TRP A 77 12.06 8.12 -5.89
CA TRP A 77 11.42 8.21 -7.20
C TRP A 77 10.30 7.19 -7.46
N LYS A 78 10.16 6.20 -6.60
CA LYS A 78 9.21 5.09 -6.83
C LYS A 78 7.99 5.16 -5.94
N ASP A 79 8.16 5.63 -4.72
CA ASP A 79 7.12 5.62 -3.72
C ASP A 79 6.35 6.95 -3.70
N LYS A 80 5.05 6.88 -3.50
CA LYS A 80 4.19 8.06 -3.42
C LYS A 80 4.33 8.71 -2.03
N TRP A 81 5.05 9.79 -1.94
CA TRP A 81 5.24 10.49 -0.67
C TRP A 81 3.96 11.20 -0.22
N PHE A 82 3.72 11.17 1.07
CA PHE A 82 2.62 11.94 1.64
C PHE A 82 2.93 13.45 1.52
N GLY A 83 1.96 14.18 0.95
CA GLY A 83 2.12 15.62 0.75
C GLY A 83 2.91 16.04 -0.51
N ILE A 84 3.49 15.09 -1.26
CA ILE A 84 4.11 15.37 -2.55
C ILE A 84 3.29 14.72 -3.67
N PRO A 85 2.69 15.46 -4.58
CA PRO A 85 1.98 14.92 -5.74
C PRO A 85 2.89 14.07 -6.62
N LEU A 86 2.38 12.94 -7.11
CA LEU A 86 3.12 12.03 -7.98
C LEU A 86 3.62 12.73 -9.26
N GLU A 87 2.83 13.67 -9.78
CA GLU A 87 3.18 14.49 -10.93
C GLU A 87 4.51 15.24 -10.73
N MET A 88 4.74 15.78 -9.53
CA MET A 88 6.01 16.44 -9.21
C MET A 88 7.20 15.48 -9.20
N VAL A 89 6.99 14.26 -8.75
CA VAL A 89 8.03 13.21 -8.74
C VAL A 89 8.36 12.80 -10.16
N MET A 90 7.35 12.61 -11.01
CA MET A 90 7.53 12.27 -12.43
C MET A 90 8.27 13.36 -13.20
N VAL A 91 7.94 14.63 -12.96
CA VAL A 91 8.63 15.76 -13.59
C VAL A 91 10.07 15.86 -13.11
N GLY A 92 10.35 15.57 -11.83
CA GLY A 92 11.71 15.49 -11.33
C GLY A 92 12.55 14.41 -12.03
N LEU A 93 11.95 13.27 -12.40
CA LEU A 93 12.61 12.26 -13.23
C LEU A 93 12.94 12.78 -14.65
N LEU A 94 12.01 13.49 -15.27
CA LEU A 94 12.23 14.10 -16.60
C LEU A 94 13.34 15.15 -16.55
N PHE A 95 13.44 15.92 -15.46
CA PHE A 95 14.53 16.87 -15.22
C PHE A 95 15.90 16.18 -15.31
N LEU A 96 16.05 15.04 -14.70
CA LEU A 96 17.31 14.27 -14.74
C LEU A 96 17.65 13.77 -16.16
N GLN A 97 16.66 13.71 -17.06
CA GLN A 97 16.86 13.32 -18.47
C GLN A 97 17.16 14.53 -19.40
N GLY A 98 17.20 15.74 -18.85
CA GLY A 98 17.53 16.95 -19.59
C GLY A 98 16.51 17.43 -20.64
N ARG A 99 15.25 16.98 -20.52
CA ARG A 99 14.16 17.32 -21.45
C ARG A 99 13.00 17.97 -20.71
N LEU A 100 13.08 19.27 -20.44
CA LEU A 100 12.00 20.00 -19.78
C LEU A 100 11.53 21.18 -20.61
N ASN A 101 10.21 21.36 -20.60
CA ASN A 101 9.55 22.58 -21.05
C ASN A 101 9.46 23.59 -19.90
N ASP A 102 9.18 24.86 -20.21
CA ASP A 102 9.15 25.95 -19.22
C ASP A 102 8.18 25.71 -18.06
N TRP A 103 7.00 25.13 -18.31
CA TRP A 103 6.03 24.80 -17.26
C TRP A 103 6.49 23.64 -16.34
N GLU A 104 7.30 22.71 -16.85
CA GLU A 104 7.88 21.61 -16.08
C GLU A 104 8.98 22.12 -15.15
N ILE A 105 9.73 23.14 -15.57
CA ILE A 105 10.73 23.82 -14.73
C ILE A 105 10.08 24.39 -13.47
N ASP A 106 8.87 24.94 -13.59
CA ASP A 106 8.14 25.50 -12.44
C ASP A 106 7.69 24.41 -11.45
N LEU A 107 7.28 23.25 -11.97
CA LEU A 107 6.98 22.07 -11.14
C LEU A 107 8.24 21.55 -10.42
N VAL A 108 9.38 21.52 -11.09
CA VAL A 108 10.67 21.14 -10.46
C VAL A 108 11.04 22.12 -9.36
N LYS A 109 10.90 23.43 -9.57
CA LYS A 109 11.15 24.43 -8.51
C LYS A 109 10.27 24.19 -7.29
N ARG A 110 8.97 23.92 -7.49
CA ARG A 110 8.03 23.59 -6.40
C ARG A 110 8.40 22.28 -5.69
N LEU A 111 8.84 21.27 -6.43
CA LEU A 111 9.33 20.01 -5.86
C LEU A 111 10.55 20.29 -4.98
N LEU A 112 11.54 21.00 -5.50
CA LEU A 112 12.76 21.34 -4.75
C LEU A 112 12.46 22.16 -3.50
N GLN A 113 11.53 23.12 -3.57
CA GLN A 113 11.09 23.87 -2.39
C GLN A 113 10.45 22.97 -1.33
N LYS A 114 9.59 22.02 -1.75
CA LYS A 114 8.98 21.05 -0.82
C LYS A 114 10.02 20.13 -0.20
N ILE A 115 10.96 19.62 -1.00
CA ILE A 115 12.04 18.77 -0.50
C ILE A 115 12.94 19.55 0.47
N HIS A 116 13.26 20.79 0.14
CA HIS A 116 14.10 21.64 1.00
C HIS A 116 13.41 21.99 2.33
N ALA A 117 12.09 22.17 2.31
CA ALA A 117 11.30 22.37 3.52
C ALA A 117 11.09 21.07 4.33
N PHE A 118 11.32 19.93 3.70
CA PHE A 118 11.13 18.64 4.33
C PHE A 118 12.30 18.32 5.27
N ARG A 119 11.97 18.11 6.55
CA ARG A 119 12.97 17.72 7.55
C ARG A 119 12.83 16.22 7.82
N VAL A 120 13.86 15.46 7.49
CA VAL A 120 13.96 14.04 7.85
C VAL A 120 14.03 13.92 9.39
N GLN A 121 13.07 13.23 9.96
CA GLN A 121 13.01 12.96 11.40
C GLN A 121 13.73 11.65 11.68
N ARG A 122 15.02 11.72 12.03
CA ARG A 122 15.87 10.53 12.19
C ARG A 122 15.40 9.53 13.24
N GLU A 123 14.63 9.99 14.21
CA GLU A 123 14.09 9.17 15.29
C GLU A 123 12.77 8.47 14.93
N GLU A 124 12.08 8.94 13.88
CA GLU A 124 10.85 8.33 13.40
C GLU A 124 11.12 7.35 12.26
N GLU A 125 10.44 6.22 12.26
CA GLU A 125 10.49 5.29 11.14
C GLU A 125 9.56 5.71 10.00
N ASP A 126 9.98 5.38 8.77
CA ASP A 126 9.12 5.47 7.61
C ASP A 126 7.90 4.55 7.77
N ARG A 127 6.72 5.04 7.43
CA ARG A 127 5.47 4.29 7.57
C ARG A 127 4.55 4.44 6.37
N VAL A 128 3.73 3.43 6.14
CA VAL A 128 2.65 3.49 5.16
C VAL A 128 1.44 4.15 5.81
N ILE A 129 0.84 5.10 5.11
CA ILE A 129 -0.38 5.78 5.54
C ILE A 129 -1.50 5.56 4.53
N TRP A 130 -2.73 5.53 5.02
CA TRP A 130 -3.92 5.34 4.22
C TRP A 130 -4.40 6.67 3.65
N SER A 131 -4.22 6.87 2.34
CA SER A 131 -4.59 8.14 1.69
C SER A 131 -6.08 8.32 1.42
N ALA A 132 -6.88 7.28 1.68
CA ALA A 132 -8.30 7.29 1.39
C ALA A 132 -9.19 7.72 2.59
N SER A 133 -8.60 8.04 3.73
CA SER A 133 -9.29 8.59 4.90
C SER A 133 -8.55 9.81 5.44
N ASN A 134 -9.28 10.74 6.03
CA ASN A 134 -8.72 11.98 6.57
C ASN A 134 -7.81 11.73 7.79
N ASP A 135 -8.05 10.66 8.53
CA ASP A 135 -7.26 10.25 9.71
C ASP A 135 -6.01 9.44 9.34
N SER A 136 -5.77 9.24 8.03
CA SER A 136 -4.65 8.44 7.51
C SER A 136 -4.60 7.00 8.04
N ALA A 137 -5.67 6.54 8.70
CA ALA A 137 -5.76 5.22 9.30
C ALA A 137 -6.47 4.23 8.34
N PHE A 138 -5.85 3.08 8.17
CA PHE A 138 -6.46 2.00 7.40
C PHE A 138 -7.60 1.34 8.16
N SER A 139 -8.74 1.18 7.50
CA SER A 139 -9.81 0.31 7.98
C SER A 139 -10.30 -0.62 6.87
N VAL A 140 -10.65 -1.85 7.26
CA VAL A 140 -11.26 -2.82 6.34
C VAL A 140 -12.55 -2.26 5.75
N LYS A 141 -13.32 -1.52 6.55
CA LYS A 141 -14.57 -0.88 6.14
C LYS A 141 -14.33 0.17 5.05
N SER A 142 -13.32 1.04 5.20
CA SER A 142 -13.02 2.06 4.18
C SER A 142 -12.59 1.43 2.87
N LEU A 143 -11.73 0.42 2.90
CA LEU A 143 -11.32 -0.30 1.69
C LEU A 143 -12.52 -1.03 1.04
N TYR A 144 -13.35 -1.69 1.83
CA TYR A 144 -14.53 -2.40 1.34
C TYR A 144 -15.50 -1.45 0.63
N SER A 145 -15.83 -0.30 1.25
CA SER A 145 -16.71 0.71 0.66
C SER A 145 -16.18 1.26 -0.68
N MET A 146 -14.85 1.35 -0.82
CA MET A 146 -14.24 1.82 -2.07
C MET A 146 -14.30 0.76 -3.16
N LEU A 147 -14.14 -0.51 -2.79
CA LEU A 147 -14.23 -1.63 -3.73
C LEU A 147 -15.68 -1.79 -4.24
N GLU A 148 -16.69 -1.51 -3.41
CA GLU A 148 -18.09 -1.52 -3.82
C GLU A 148 -18.43 -0.35 -4.76
N LYS A 149 -17.98 0.87 -4.45
CA LYS A 149 -18.22 2.06 -5.28
C LYS A 149 -17.54 1.99 -6.65
N GLY A 150 -16.47 1.20 -6.79
CA GLY A 150 -15.74 0.99 -8.04
C GLY A 150 -16.45 0.11 -9.06
N GLY A 151 -17.71 -0.24 -8.86
CA GLY A 151 -18.56 -0.91 -9.86
C GLY A 151 -18.19 -2.36 -10.18
N SER A 152 -17.27 -2.96 -9.44
CA SER A 152 -17.01 -4.39 -9.53
C SER A 152 -17.65 -5.06 -8.32
N SER A 153 -18.92 -5.46 -8.46
CA SER A 153 -19.58 -6.37 -7.53
C SER A 153 -18.81 -7.69 -7.49
N MET A 154 -17.70 -7.71 -6.74
CA MET A 154 -16.95 -8.94 -6.49
C MET A 154 -17.60 -9.81 -5.40
N PHE A 155 -18.76 -9.40 -4.92
CA PHE A 155 -19.53 -10.15 -3.94
C PHE A 155 -20.92 -10.44 -4.51
N PRO A 156 -21.26 -11.70 -4.72
CA PRO A 156 -22.64 -12.08 -5.03
C PRO A 156 -23.47 -11.99 -3.75
N SER A 157 -23.71 -10.74 -3.28
CA SER A 157 -24.46 -10.47 -2.05
C SER A 157 -25.88 -11.06 -2.10
N GLU A 158 -26.53 -11.00 -3.25
CA GLU A 158 -27.88 -11.54 -3.42
C GLU A 158 -27.96 -13.08 -3.43
N ARG A 159 -26.88 -13.78 -3.84
CA ARG A 159 -26.87 -15.26 -3.85
C ARG A 159 -26.56 -15.89 -2.50
N ILE A 160 -25.85 -15.18 -1.62
CA ILE A 160 -25.47 -15.75 -0.31
C ILE A 160 -26.58 -15.51 0.73
N TRP A 161 -27.29 -14.38 0.66
CA TRP A 161 -28.33 -14.06 1.63
C TRP A 161 -29.72 -14.55 1.25
N GLY A 162 -29.93 -15.01 0.01
CA GLY A 162 -31.19 -15.59 -0.47
C GLY A 162 -31.37 -17.07 -0.16
N VAL A 163 -30.31 -17.77 0.27
CA VAL A 163 -30.39 -19.18 0.64
C VAL A 163 -30.69 -19.29 2.14
N ARG A 164 -31.77 -19.97 2.52
CA ARG A 164 -32.10 -20.33 3.91
C ARG A 164 -31.08 -21.33 4.48
N VAL A 165 -29.86 -20.87 4.74
CA VAL A 165 -28.80 -21.64 5.37
C VAL A 165 -28.56 -21.09 6.77
N PRO A 166 -28.29 -21.91 7.78
CA PRO A 166 -27.94 -21.41 9.11
C PRO A 166 -26.77 -20.41 9.05
N PRO A 167 -26.80 -19.30 9.82
CA PRO A 167 -25.82 -18.21 9.72
C PRO A 167 -24.33 -18.66 9.80
N LYS A 168 -24.08 -19.78 10.47
CA LYS A 168 -22.74 -20.35 10.61
C LYS A 168 -22.17 -20.95 9.32
N VAL A 169 -23.01 -21.39 8.39
CA VAL A 169 -22.59 -22.01 7.12
C VAL A 169 -22.42 -20.97 6.02
N ALA A 170 -23.21 -19.91 6.03
CA ALA A 170 -23.10 -18.80 5.07
C ALA A 170 -21.79 -18.02 5.22
N PHE A 171 -21.08 -18.14 6.35
CA PHE A 171 -19.81 -17.45 6.59
C PHE A 171 -18.59 -18.16 5.96
N PHE A 172 -18.75 -19.43 5.54
CA PHE A 172 -17.68 -20.25 4.97
C PHE A 172 -17.90 -20.61 3.48
N ALA A 173 -18.99 -20.19 2.89
CA ALA A 173 -19.27 -20.34 1.45
C ALA A 173 -18.80 -19.08 0.69
#